data_4ca2fe8e0d50ce2f572fec5a4f23fadc
#
_entry.id   4ca2fe8e0d50ce2f572fec5a4f23fadc
#
_cell.length_a   1.000
_cell.length_b   1.000
_cell.length_c   1.000
_cell.angle_alpha   90.00
_cell.angle_beta   90.00
_cell.angle_gamma   90.00
#
_symmetry.space_group_name_H-M   'P 1'
#
loop_
_entity.id
_entity.type
_entity.pdbx_description
1 polymer ?
#
loop_
_entity_poly.entity_id
_entity_poly.type
_entity_poly.pdbx_seq_one_letter_code
_entity_poly.pdbx_strand_id
1 'polypeptide(L)'
;MKGLNKIAAFFSIFIIIFSFVGCSDKAKSASTNSTLAGNDRKLDIFIIDMGGRKVELPEKIEKVYGANPMSTILLFTLVPDKIIGWNSEMPNKDCLPEKYSRLPVVGSIGSKQKAASLEAILTYNPDIIIFAQTEINEQAINKADDLSKQLGKPVVLVNGSFESSENTYEFLGKIFNCSERCKVLIQYYKKTLAKIEEVKSKIKDEDKISIYYGKEENALTTSGNKSVHAKLIDMVGGVNAASSVEGDNDAVISIENVIKWQPDIILLSEANNNEKNSFNKVNNSEQWEGIKAIKNNKIYVSPQLIFSWFDRPPSINELIGIEWLAETLYPDYYNLNIKDEIKDFYKVFYNIDLTDEQINKILS
;
A
#
# COMPACT_ATOMS: atom_id res chain seq x y z
N MET A 1 -1.70 -4.95 53.01
CA MET A 1 -1.13 -6.32 53.19
C MET A 1 -1.25 -7.05 51.87
N LYS A 2 -0.10 -7.49 51.30
CA LYS A 2 0.19 -8.59 50.35
C LYS A 2 -0.60 -8.54 49.03
N GLY A 3 0.00 -8.66 47.86
CA GLY A 3 1.42 -8.89 47.46
C GLY A 3 1.57 -8.80 45.94
N LEU A 4 2.69 -8.32 45.58
CA LEU A 4 3.24 -8.22 44.22
C LEU A 4 3.53 -9.63 43.67
N ASN A 5 3.13 -9.94 42.44
CA ASN A 5 3.76 -11.03 41.69
C ASN A 5 4.22 -10.52 40.33
N LYS A 6 5.54 -10.34 40.24
CA LYS A 6 6.29 -10.18 39.00
C LYS A 6 6.48 -11.55 38.37
N ILE A 7 6.05 -11.73 37.13
CA ILE A 7 6.45 -12.89 36.32
C ILE A 7 7.52 -12.40 35.34
N ALA A 8 8.74 -12.82 35.60
CA ALA A 8 9.88 -12.67 34.67
C ALA A 8 9.86 -13.86 33.71
N ALA A 9 9.75 -13.59 32.42
CA ALA A 9 9.89 -14.62 31.40
C ALA A 9 11.39 -14.76 31.05
N PHE A 10 11.95 -15.92 31.34
CA PHE A 10 13.29 -16.32 30.92
C PHE A 10 13.26 -16.77 29.47
N PHE A 11 14.01 -16.08 28.63
CA PHE A 11 14.37 -16.56 27.28
C PHE A 11 15.57 -17.49 27.42
N SER A 12 15.37 -18.79 27.20
CA SER A 12 16.46 -19.77 27.09
C SER A 12 16.93 -19.87 25.67
N ILE A 13 18.14 -19.38 25.43
CA ILE A 13 18.87 -19.58 24.17
C ILE A 13 19.43 -20.99 24.19
N PHE A 14 18.97 -21.85 23.29
CA PHE A 14 19.56 -23.17 23.07
C PHE A 14 20.67 -23.05 22.01
N ILE A 15 21.93 -23.04 22.46
CA ILE A 15 23.11 -23.20 21.59
C ILE A 15 23.41 -24.68 21.53
N ILE A 16 23.21 -25.31 20.38
CA ILE A 16 23.64 -26.68 20.12
C ILE A 16 25.04 -26.62 19.52
N ILE A 17 26.04 -26.97 20.36
CA ILE A 17 27.43 -27.17 19.93
C ILE A 17 27.55 -28.63 19.51
N PHE A 18 27.81 -28.88 18.22
CA PHE A 18 28.19 -30.19 17.73
C PHE A 18 29.71 -30.34 17.84
N SER A 19 30.13 -31.18 18.78
CA SER A 19 31.53 -31.59 18.93
C SER A 19 31.84 -32.76 17.99
N PHE A 20 32.74 -32.55 17.05
CA PHE A 20 33.31 -33.65 16.26
C PHE A 20 34.40 -34.36 17.08
N VAL A 21 34.17 -35.64 17.38
CA VAL A 21 35.22 -36.54 17.86
C VAL A 21 35.84 -37.23 16.65
N GLY A 22 37.10 -36.97 16.43
CA GLY A 22 37.90 -37.66 15.41
C GLY A 22 38.39 -39.00 15.92
N CYS A 23 38.24 -40.05 15.12
CA CYS A 23 39.04 -41.28 15.24
C CYS A 23 39.88 -41.48 13.98
N SER A 24 41.16 -41.51 14.15
CA SER A 24 42.19 -41.85 13.18
C SER A 24 42.30 -43.37 13.08
N ASP A 25 42.21 -43.91 11.84
CA ASP A 25 42.90 -45.19 11.53
C ASP A 25 43.40 -45.17 10.08
N LYS A 26 44.70 -45.49 9.98
CA LYS A 26 45.47 -45.66 8.74
C LYS A 26 45.14 -46.99 8.11
N ALA A 27 44.81 -47.04 6.81
CA ALA A 27 45.27 -48.14 5.94
C ALA A 27 45.08 -47.81 4.44
N LYS A 28 46.23 -47.81 3.75
CA LYS A 28 46.54 -48.25 2.39
C LYS A 28 45.73 -47.85 1.16
N SER A 29 46.42 -47.06 0.36
CA SER A 29 46.51 -46.99 -1.10
C SER A 29 45.75 -48.06 -1.89
N ALA A 30 44.78 -47.61 -2.70
CA ALA A 30 44.46 -48.17 -4.03
C ALA A 30 43.95 -47.02 -4.92
N SER A 31 44.74 -46.75 -5.95
CA SER A 31 44.39 -45.85 -7.05
C SER A 31 43.21 -46.39 -7.81
N THR A 32 42.11 -45.64 -7.89
CA THR A 32 41.08 -45.79 -8.89
C THR A 32 40.60 -44.42 -9.33
N ASN A 33 40.92 -44.08 -10.56
CA ASN A 33 40.34 -42.91 -11.26
C ASN A 33 38.82 -43.03 -11.24
N SER A 34 38.13 -42.28 -10.41
CA SER A 34 36.70 -42.00 -10.59
C SER A 34 36.56 -40.53 -10.91
N THR A 35 36.17 -40.26 -12.13
CA THR A 35 35.70 -38.99 -12.63
C THR A 35 34.55 -38.54 -11.74
N LEU A 36 34.84 -37.57 -10.84
CA LEU A 36 33.79 -36.88 -10.08
C LEU A 36 32.98 -36.04 -11.08
N ALA A 37 31.87 -36.56 -11.54
CA ALA A 37 30.82 -35.74 -12.08
C ALA A 37 30.40 -34.77 -10.98
N GLY A 38 30.70 -33.50 -11.16
CA GLY A 38 30.26 -32.43 -10.29
C GLY A 38 28.72 -32.38 -10.29
N ASN A 39 28.14 -32.88 -9.21
CA ASN A 39 26.77 -32.50 -8.87
C ASN A 39 26.84 -31.05 -8.39
N ASP A 40 26.69 -30.11 -9.30
CA ASP A 40 26.27 -28.74 -8.97
C ASP A 40 24.89 -28.84 -8.30
N ARG A 41 24.87 -29.08 -7.00
CA ARG A 41 23.67 -28.89 -6.20
C ARG A 41 23.40 -27.39 -6.20
N LYS A 42 22.52 -26.95 -7.10
CA LYS A 42 21.92 -25.64 -7.04
C LYS A 42 21.34 -25.48 -5.65
N LEU A 43 21.87 -24.53 -4.88
CA LEU A 43 21.30 -24.19 -3.58
C LEU A 43 19.94 -23.55 -3.85
N ASP A 44 18.87 -24.28 -3.58
CA ASP A 44 17.52 -23.77 -3.70
C ASP A 44 17.35 -22.64 -2.67
N ILE A 45 17.33 -21.41 -3.15
CA ILE A 45 17.07 -20.23 -2.31
C ILE A 45 15.57 -20.19 -2.08
N PHE A 46 15.15 -20.32 -0.84
CA PHE A 46 13.74 -20.18 -0.47
C PHE A 46 13.52 -19.13 0.61
N ILE A 47 12.34 -18.60 0.66
CA ILE A 47 11.84 -17.71 1.73
C ILE A 47 10.58 -18.29 2.35
N ILE A 48 10.26 -17.82 3.54
CA ILE A 48 8.90 -17.94 4.11
C ILE A 48 8.22 -16.60 3.87
N ASP A 49 7.15 -16.58 3.08
CA ASP A 49 6.43 -15.35 2.80
C ASP A 49 5.53 -14.91 3.96
N MET A 50 4.85 -13.77 3.83
CA MET A 50 4.02 -13.25 4.92
C MET A 50 2.76 -14.07 5.20
N GLY A 51 2.42 -15.01 4.31
CA GLY A 51 1.39 -16.05 4.52
C GLY A 51 1.92 -17.32 5.17
N GLY A 52 3.20 -17.38 5.56
CA GLY A 52 3.83 -18.58 6.11
C GLY A 52 4.17 -19.64 5.07
N ARG A 53 4.07 -19.34 3.76
CA ARG A 53 4.31 -20.26 2.65
C ARG A 53 5.81 -20.32 2.33
N LYS A 54 6.32 -21.53 2.10
CA LYS A 54 7.68 -21.71 1.55
C LYS A 54 7.64 -21.44 0.04
N VAL A 55 8.38 -20.41 -0.40
CA VAL A 55 8.48 -20.01 -1.80
C VAL A 55 9.93 -20.12 -2.26
N GLU A 56 10.17 -20.90 -3.30
CA GLU A 56 11.48 -21.00 -3.94
C GLU A 56 11.72 -19.79 -4.83
N LEU A 57 12.84 -19.11 -4.65
CA LEU A 57 13.20 -17.93 -5.42
C LEU A 57 14.20 -18.29 -6.52
N PRO A 58 14.12 -17.66 -7.70
CA PRO A 58 15.15 -17.77 -8.71
C PRO A 58 16.46 -17.10 -8.21
N GLU A 59 17.60 -17.57 -8.70
CA GLU A 59 18.90 -16.98 -8.36
C GLU A 59 18.99 -15.50 -8.73
N LYS A 60 18.33 -15.10 -9.79
CA LYS A 60 18.30 -13.73 -10.29
C LYS A 60 16.86 -13.29 -10.52
N ILE A 61 16.51 -12.12 -10.01
CA ILE A 61 15.22 -11.50 -10.22
C ILE A 61 15.43 -10.24 -11.05
N GLU A 62 15.02 -10.27 -12.31
CA GLU A 62 15.11 -9.15 -13.24
C GLU A 62 13.73 -8.62 -13.67
N LYS A 63 12.73 -9.51 -13.74
CA LYS A 63 11.38 -9.20 -14.16
C LYS A 63 10.38 -9.54 -13.08
N VAL A 64 9.65 -8.56 -12.62
CA VAL A 64 8.69 -8.73 -11.54
C VAL A 64 7.31 -8.29 -12.00
N TYR A 65 6.31 -9.12 -11.73
CA TYR A 65 4.92 -8.75 -11.93
C TYR A 65 4.24 -8.44 -10.60
N GLY A 66 3.62 -7.26 -10.49
CA GLY A 66 2.69 -6.94 -9.43
C GLY A 66 1.30 -7.48 -9.78
N ALA A 67 0.81 -8.45 -9.02
CA ALA A 67 -0.44 -9.14 -9.32
C ALA A 67 -1.67 -8.21 -9.27
N ASN A 68 -1.58 -7.12 -8.54
CA ASN A 68 -2.62 -6.08 -8.39
C ASN A 68 -1.98 -4.70 -8.17
N PRO A 69 -2.77 -3.61 -8.17
CA PRO A 69 -2.24 -2.26 -8.02
C PRO A 69 -1.43 -2.03 -6.72
N MET A 70 -1.83 -2.60 -5.57
CA MET A 70 -1.03 -2.52 -4.33
C MET A 70 0.37 -3.11 -4.51
N SER A 71 0.46 -4.28 -5.14
CA SER A 71 1.74 -4.94 -5.43
C SER A 71 2.61 -4.08 -6.35
N THR A 72 2.01 -3.50 -7.40
CA THR A 72 2.75 -2.69 -8.36
C THR A 72 3.23 -1.38 -7.74
N ILE A 73 2.46 -0.75 -6.88
CA ILE A 73 2.88 0.45 -6.13
C ILE A 73 4.09 0.12 -5.24
N LEU A 74 4.03 -0.96 -4.44
CA LEU A 74 5.17 -1.41 -3.62
C LEU A 74 6.43 -1.64 -4.48
N LEU A 75 6.30 -2.35 -5.59
CA LEU A 75 7.41 -2.62 -6.50
C LEU A 75 7.95 -1.34 -7.13
N PHE A 76 7.08 -0.41 -7.51
CA PHE A 76 7.49 0.84 -8.13
C PHE A 76 8.28 1.73 -7.17
N THR A 77 8.00 1.69 -5.87
CA THR A 77 8.80 2.40 -4.87
C THR A 77 10.17 1.76 -4.62
N LEU A 78 10.33 0.45 -4.86
CA LEU A 78 11.54 -0.32 -4.50
C LEU A 78 12.43 -0.62 -5.70
N VAL A 79 11.84 -1.18 -6.76
CA VAL A 79 12.55 -1.75 -7.91
C VAL A 79 11.86 -1.40 -9.23
N PRO A 80 11.64 -0.09 -9.50
CA PRO A 80 10.84 0.36 -10.65
C PRO A 80 11.34 -0.19 -12.00
N ASP A 81 12.66 -0.41 -12.13
CA ASP A 81 13.27 -0.90 -13.36
C ASP A 81 13.03 -2.42 -13.60
N LYS A 82 12.47 -3.13 -12.63
CA LYS A 82 12.18 -4.56 -12.74
C LYS A 82 10.70 -4.86 -13.05
N ILE A 83 9.80 -3.88 -12.91
CA ILE A 83 8.37 -4.12 -13.19
C ILE A 83 8.12 -4.35 -14.69
N ILE A 84 7.33 -5.38 -15.00
CA ILE A 84 7.03 -5.73 -16.41
C ILE A 84 5.91 -4.88 -17.02
N GLY A 85 5.16 -4.14 -16.22
CA GLY A 85 4.08 -3.27 -16.68
C GLY A 85 3.10 -2.87 -15.58
N TRP A 86 2.09 -2.14 -15.99
CA TRP A 86 1.06 -1.57 -15.12
C TRP A 86 -0.19 -2.47 -15.05
N ASN A 87 -0.94 -2.35 -13.96
CA ASN A 87 -2.20 -3.08 -13.80
C ASN A 87 -3.38 -2.40 -14.53
N SER A 88 -3.26 -1.12 -14.81
CA SER A 88 -4.26 -0.31 -15.53
C SER A 88 -3.58 0.84 -16.26
N GLU A 89 -4.34 1.55 -17.08
CA GLU A 89 -3.86 2.83 -17.62
C GLU A 89 -3.55 3.78 -16.45
N MET A 90 -2.40 4.47 -16.58
CA MET A 90 -1.94 5.41 -15.56
C MET A 90 -2.47 6.81 -15.88
N PRO A 91 -3.13 7.47 -14.94
CA PRO A 91 -3.42 8.89 -15.05
C PRO A 91 -2.10 9.70 -15.00
N ASN A 92 -2.11 10.89 -15.59
CA ASN A 92 -0.98 11.83 -15.52
C ASN A 92 0.39 11.19 -15.88
N LYS A 93 0.40 10.42 -16.98
CA LYS A 93 1.64 9.78 -17.50
C LYS A 93 2.78 10.77 -17.79
N ASP A 94 2.46 12.02 -18.03
CA ASP A 94 3.39 13.13 -18.23
C ASP A 94 4.24 13.47 -16.99
N CYS A 95 3.79 13.05 -15.81
CA CYS A 95 4.56 13.17 -14.57
C CYS A 95 5.58 12.02 -14.39
N LEU A 96 5.49 10.95 -15.18
CA LEU A 96 6.39 9.81 -15.10
C LEU A 96 7.61 10.00 -16.04
N PRO A 97 8.81 9.54 -15.64
CA PRO A 97 9.89 9.33 -16.58
C PRO A 97 9.44 8.47 -17.77
N GLU A 98 9.91 8.82 -18.98
CA GLU A 98 9.47 8.20 -20.23
C GLU A 98 9.54 6.67 -20.22
N LYS A 99 10.59 6.10 -19.62
CA LYS A 99 10.78 4.65 -19.50
C LYS A 99 9.65 3.95 -18.75
N TYR A 100 9.00 4.63 -17.80
CA TYR A 100 7.89 4.07 -17.02
C TYR A 100 6.53 4.39 -17.64
N SER A 101 6.37 5.59 -18.23
CA SER A 101 5.14 5.96 -18.92
C SER A 101 4.84 5.09 -20.15
N ARG A 102 5.87 4.47 -20.74
CA ARG A 102 5.77 3.55 -21.88
C ARG A 102 5.60 2.07 -21.51
N LEU A 103 5.63 1.72 -20.23
CA LEU A 103 5.40 0.33 -19.84
C LEU A 103 4.00 -0.13 -20.26
N PRO A 104 3.87 -1.40 -20.69
CA PRO A 104 2.60 -1.94 -21.14
C PRO A 104 1.60 -2.06 -19.98
N VAL A 105 0.31 -2.07 -20.30
CA VAL A 105 -0.74 -2.46 -19.36
C VAL A 105 -0.92 -3.98 -19.43
N VAL A 106 -0.45 -4.67 -18.40
CA VAL A 106 -0.55 -6.15 -18.27
C VAL A 106 -1.88 -6.56 -17.66
N GLY A 107 -2.48 -5.68 -16.82
CA GLY A 107 -3.74 -5.96 -16.11
C GLY A 107 -3.53 -6.42 -14.67
N SER A 108 -4.63 -6.72 -13.99
CA SER A 108 -4.68 -7.17 -12.58
C SER A 108 -5.27 -8.56 -12.45
N ILE A 109 -4.70 -9.39 -11.61
CA ILE A 109 -5.29 -10.67 -11.25
C ILE A 109 -6.53 -10.45 -10.37
N GLY A 110 -7.67 -10.98 -10.82
CA GLY A 110 -8.94 -10.88 -10.08
C GLY A 110 -9.70 -9.57 -10.22
N SER A 111 -9.24 -8.65 -11.06
CA SER A 111 -10.01 -7.45 -11.41
C SER A 111 -11.18 -7.80 -12.32
N LYS A 112 -12.34 -7.17 -12.08
CA LYS A 112 -13.51 -7.29 -12.98
C LYS A 112 -13.38 -6.41 -14.23
N GLN A 113 -12.65 -5.30 -14.14
CA GLN A 113 -12.58 -4.31 -15.21
C GLN A 113 -11.38 -4.50 -16.14
N LYS A 114 -10.22 -4.89 -15.61
CA LYS A 114 -8.97 -5.09 -16.36
C LYS A 114 -8.29 -6.38 -15.87
N ALA A 115 -8.98 -7.50 -16.06
CA ALA A 115 -8.43 -8.81 -15.73
C ALA A 115 -7.19 -9.10 -16.59
N ALA A 116 -6.07 -9.39 -15.95
CA ALA A 116 -4.94 -9.99 -16.65
C ALA A 116 -5.27 -11.44 -17.01
N SER A 117 -5.06 -11.84 -18.25
CA SER A 117 -5.03 -13.27 -18.56
C SER A 117 -3.70 -13.87 -18.12
N LEU A 118 -3.73 -15.12 -17.65
CA LEU A 118 -2.50 -15.82 -17.22
C LEU A 118 -1.51 -15.95 -18.37
N GLU A 119 -2.01 -16.18 -19.60
CA GLU A 119 -1.19 -16.26 -20.81
C GLU A 119 -0.51 -14.91 -21.11
N ALA A 120 -1.22 -13.79 -20.95
CA ALA A 120 -0.64 -12.46 -21.14
C ALA A 120 0.50 -12.22 -20.15
N ILE A 121 0.32 -12.56 -18.86
CA ILE A 121 1.39 -12.46 -17.86
C ILE A 121 2.60 -13.29 -18.26
N LEU A 122 2.39 -14.54 -18.68
CA LEU A 122 3.46 -15.46 -19.08
C LEU A 122 4.21 -15.01 -20.33
N THR A 123 3.57 -14.23 -21.23
CA THR A 123 4.23 -13.64 -22.40
C THR A 123 5.37 -12.69 -22.01
N TYR A 124 5.23 -11.98 -20.88
CA TYR A 124 6.29 -11.12 -20.35
C TYR A 124 7.35 -11.88 -19.55
N ASN A 125 7.10 -13.17 -19.27
CA ASN A 125 7.99 -14.08 -18.57
C ASN A 125 8.57 -13.50 -17.27
N PRO A 126 7.75 -13.17 -16.26
CA PRO A 126 8.25 -12.68 -14.97
C PRO A 126 9.03 -13.78 -14.24
N ASP A 127 10.07 -13.40 -13.53
CA ASP A 127 10.85 -14.30 -12.67
C ASP A 127 10.11 -14.59 -11.37
N ILE A 128 9.36 -13.62 -10.86
CA ILE A 128 8.61 -13.67 -9.61
C ILE A 128 7.37 -12.78 -9.71
N ILE A 129 6.35 -13.15 -8.94
CA ILE A 129 5.10 -12.40 -8.83
C ILE A 129 4.91 -11.98 -7.37
N ILE A 130 4.67 -10.69 -7.14
CA ILE A 130 4.29 -10.18 -5.83
C ILE A 130 2.78 -10.04 -5.79
N PHE A 131 2.17 -10.63 -4.77
CA PHE A 131 0.74 -10.59 -4.54
C PHE A 131 0.45 -9.95 -3.17
N ALA A 132 0.09 -8.67 -3.16
CA ALA A 132 -0.23 -7.93 -1.95
C ALA A 132 -1.72 -8.06 -1.62
N GLN A 133 -2.03 -8.24 -0.34
CA GLN A 133 -3.38 -8.24 0.22
C GLN A 133 -3.39 -7.40 1.50
N THR A 134 -4.48 -6.73 1.80
CA THR A 134 -4.62 -5.95 3.04
C THR A 134 -4.71 -6.85 4.28
N GLU A 135 -5.19 -8.08 4.08
CA GLU A 135 -5.27 -9.11 5.12
C GLU A 135 -4.66 -10.41 4.62
N ILE A 136 -3.84 -11.02 5.46
CA ILE A 136 -3.28 -12.35 5.22
C ILE A 136 -4.14 -13.39 5.93
N ASN A 137 -5.10 -13.92 5.22
CA ASN A 137 -6.01 -14.96 5.68
C ASN A 137 -5.91 -16.22 4.79
N GLU A 138 -6.65 -17.26 5.14
CA GLU A 138 -6.64 -18.53 4.41
C GLU A 138 -7.03 -18.36 2.92
N GLN A 139 -7.96 -17.46 2.63
CA GLN A 139 -8.36 -17.16 1.24
C GLN A 139 -7.21 -16.54 0.43
N ALA A 140 -6.46 -15.62 1.02
CA ALA A 140 -5.29 -15.01 0.38
C ALA A 140 -4.18 -16.04 0.14
N ILE A 141 -3.94 -16.92 1.11
CA ILE A 141 -2.95 -18.01 1.01
C ILE A 141 -3.33 -18.99 -0.11
N ASN A 142 -4.57 -19.48 -0.11
CA ASN A 142 -5.05 -20.40 -1.13
C ASN A 142 -4.98 -19.78 -2.53
N LYS A 143 -5.34 -18.51 -2.67
CA LYS A 143 -5.24 -17.79 -3.94
C LYS A 143 -3.80 -17.65 -4.43
N ALA A 144 -2.85 -17.37 -3.54
CA ALA A 144 -1.44 -17.31 -3.90
C ALA A 144 -0.88 -18.67 -4.33
N ASP A 145 -1.30 -19.77 -3.69
CA ASP A 145 -0.95 -21.13 -4.09
C ASP A 145 -1.50 -21.50 -5.46
N ASP A 146 -2.78 -21.18 -5.70
CA ASP A 146 -3.43 -21.44 -6.98
C ASP A 146 -2.77 -20.65 -8.11
N LEU A 147 -2.44 -19.39 -7.89
CA LEU A 147 -1.71 -18.57 -8.86
C LEU A 147 -0.34 -19.16 -9.17
N SER A 148 0.39 -19.60 -8.14
CA SER A 148 1.71 -20.22 -8.33
C SER A 148 1.63 -21.50 -9.17
N LYS A 149 0.63 -22.35 -8.91
CA LYS A 149 0.37 -23.57 -9.69
C LYS A 149 0.00 -23.27 -11.14
N GLN A 150 -0.93 -22.33 -11.35
CA GLN A 150 -1.44 -22.00 -12.69
C GLN A 150 -0.39 -21.31 -13.57
N LEU A 151 0.45 -20.45 -12.98
CA LEU A 151 1.48 -19.72 -13.70
C LEU A 151 2.82 -20.48 -13.81
N GLY A 152 3.02 -21.50 -12.98
CA GLY A 152 4.31 -22.18 -12.87
C GLY A 152 5.45 -21.23 -12.46
N LYS A 153 5.13 -20.18 -11.70
CA LYS A 153 6.05 -19.12 -11.26
C LYS A 153 5.97 -18.92 -9.75
N PRO A 154 7.07 -18.52 -9.10
CA PRO A 154 7.02 -18.12 -7.69
C PRO A 154 6.05 -16.97 -7.47
N VAL A 155 5.08 -17.15 -6.56
CA VAL A 155 4.17 -16.10 -6.09
C VAL A 155 4.45 -15.84 -4.62
N VAL A 156 4.87 -14.64 -4.29
CA VAL A 156 5.15 -14.20 -2.92
C VAL A 156 3.98 -13.38 -2.41
N LEU A 157 3.33 -13.87 -1.36
CA LEU A 157 2.24 -13.19 -0.68
C LEU A 157 2.81 -12.20 0.35
N VAL A 158 2.36 -10.94 0.28
CA VAL A 158 2.77 -9.88 1.20
C VAL A 158 1.56 -9.13 1.76
N ASN A 159 1.70 -8.59 2.97
CA ASN A 159 0.70 -7.69 3.52
C ASN A 159 0.89 -6.30 2.92
N GLY A 160 -0.08 -5.85 2.12
CA GLY A 160 -0.07 -4.56 1.43
C GLY A 160 -0.82 -3.46 2.18
N SER A 161 -1.28 -3.71 3.42
CA SER A 161 -1.95 -2.68 4.22
C SER A 161 -0.97 -1.55 4.56
N PHE A 162 -1.51 -0.35 4.72
CA PHE A 162 -0.72 0.82 5.07
C PHE A 162 0.06 0.63 6.37
N GLU A 163 -0.56 0.03 7.40
CA GLU A 163 0.05 -0.25 8.70
C GLU A 163 1.20 -1.24 8.64
N SER A 164 1.15 -2.14 7.67
CA SER A 164 2.20 -3.15 7.49
C SER A 164 3.37 -2.65 6.64
N SER A 165 3.34 -1.39 6.19
CA SER A 165 4.34 -0.84 5.25
C SER A 165 5.77 -1.07 5.72
N GLU A 166 6.08 -0.85 6.99
CA GLU A 166 7.42 -1.10 7.54
C GLU A 166 7.85 -2.55 7.35
N ASN A 167 7.06 -3.50 7.85
CA ASN A 167 7.37 -4.92 7.78
C ASN A 167 7.46 -5.41 6.33
N THR A 168 6.59 -4.89 5.47
CA THR A 168 6.54 -5.27 4.06
C THR A 168 7.75 -4.74 3.29
N TYR A 169 8.17 -3.49 3.55
CA TYR A 169 9.40 -2.95 2.98
C TYR A 169 10.64 -3.71 3.47
N GLU A 170 10.74 -4.04 4.76
CA GLU A 170 11.86 -4.83 5.28
C GLU A 170 11.92 -6.22 4.62
N PHE A 171 10.77 -6.85 4.46
CA PHE A 171 10.67 -8.17 3.84
C PHE A 171 11.06 -8.13 2.35
N LEU A 172 10.47 -7.22 1.57
CA LEU A 172 10.78 -7.07 0.15
C LEU A 172 12.22 -6.59 -0.09
N GLY A 173 12.75 -5.76 0.81
CA GLY A 173 14.14 -5.30 0.77
C GLY A 173 15.15 -6.42 0.79
N LYS A 174 14.87 -7.51 1.52
CA LYS A 174 15.70 -8.73 1.54
C LYS A 174 15.58 -9.50 0.21
N ILE A 175 14.38 -9.62 -0.33
CA ILE A 175 14.14 -10.34 -1.61
C ILE A 175 14.85 -9.64 -2.77
N PHE A 176 14.75 -8.32 -2.84
CA PHE A 176 15.28 -7.53 -3.95
C PHE A 176 16.69 -6.97 -3.69
N ASN A 177 17.30 -7.30 -2.54
CA ASN A 177 18.62 -6.79 -2.11
C ASN A 177 18.68 -5.24 -2.16
N CYS A 178 17.62 -4.58 -1.67
CA CYS A 178 17.49 -3.12 -1.64
C CYS A 178 17.19 -2.57 -0.24
N SER A 179 17.76 -3.19 0.81
CA SER A 179 17.48 -2.86 2.22
C SER A 179 17.82 -1.40 2.57
N GLU A 180 18.84 -0.79 1.96
CA GLU A 180 19.16 0.61 2.21
C GLU A 180 18.06 1.54 1.66
N ARG A 181 17.51 1.22 0.51
CA ARG A 181 16.33 1.92 -0.04
C ARG A 181 15.15 1.82 0.91
N CYS A 182 14.87 0.63 1.43
CA CYS A 182 13.78 0.38 2.37
C CYS A 182 13.94 1.19 3.66
N LYS A 183 15.16 1.30 4.21
CA LYS A 183 15.42 2.13 5.40
C LYS A 183 14.99 3.58 5.20
N VAL A 184 15.30 4.17 4.04
CA VAL A 184 14.91 5.54 3.71
C VAL A 184 13.39 5.68 3.70
N LEU A 185 12.68 4.77 3.02
CA LEU A 185 11.22 4.78 2.93
C LEU A 185 10.55 4.59 4.30
N ILE A 186 11.04 3.65 5.10
CA ILE A 186 10.55 3.38 6.46
C ILE A 186 10.79 4.57 7.38
N GLN A 187 11.95 5.22 7.27
CA GLN A 187 12.25 6.41 8.07
C GLN A 187 11.29 7.57 7.75
N TYR A 188 11.02 7.79 6.47
CA TYR A 188 10.03 8.79 6.05
C TYR A 188 8.64 8.45 6.60
N TYR A 189 8.18 7.22 6.40
CA TYR A 189 6.91 6.72 6.92
C TYR A 189 6.76 6.98 8.43
N LYS A 190 7.73 6.57 9.23
CA LYS A 190 7.71 6.76 10.69
C LYS A 190 7.71 8.23 11.10
N LYS A 191 8.52 9.05 10.43
CA LYS A 191 8.63 10.49 10.72
C LYS A 191 7.29 11.20 10.45
N THR A 192 6.66 10.92 9.30
CA THR A 192 5.35 11.49 8.95
C THR A 192 4.29 11.09 9.96
N LEU A 193 4.16 9.79 10.27
CA LEU A 193 3.15 9.34 11.23
C LEU A 193 3.37 9.92 12.63
N ALA A 194 4.61 10.00 13.10
CA ALA A 194 4.90 10.59 14.41
C ALA A 194 4.50 12.08 14.47
N LYS A 195 4.76 12.85 13.39
CA LYS A 195 4.36 14.26 13.28
C LYS A 195 2.83 14.41 13.30
N ILE A 196 2.14 13.57 12.54
CA ILE A 196 0.66 13.58 12.48
C ILE A 196 0.07 13.26 13.86
N GLU A 197 0.52 12.21 14.51
CA GLU A 197 -0.01 11.79 15.82
C GLU A 197 0.29 12.84 16.91
N GLU A 198 1.48 13.47 16.91
CA GLU A 198 1.82 14.56 17.82
C GLU A 198 0.83 15.72 17.69
N VAL A 199 0.51 16.14 16.46
CA VAL A 199 -0.41 17.27 16.24
C VAL A 199 -1.84 16.86 16.53
N LYS A 200 -2.29 15.67 16.07
CA LYS A 200 -3.61 15.12 16.37
C LYS A 200 -3.93 15.15 17.86
N SER A 201 -2.94 14.80 18.70
CA SER A 201 -3.10 14.79 20.17
C SER A 201 -3.40 16.16 20.79
N LYS A 202 -3.15 17.25 20.05
CA LYS A 202 -3.38 18.64 20.49
C LYS A 202 -4.74 19.18 20.02
N ILE A 203 -5.41 18.53 19.09
CA ILE A 203 -6.72 18.95 18.56
C ILE A 203 -7.76 18.72 19.64
N LYS A 204 -8.43 19.80 20.06
CA LYS A 204 -9.46 19.73 21.08
C LYS A 204 -10.76 19.17 20.52
N ASP A 205 -11.60 18.60 21.38
CA ASP A 205 -12.88 17.99 20.94
C ASP A 205 -13.81 19.01 20.27
N GLU A 206 -13.81 20.27 20.73
CA GLU A 206 -14.59 21.36 20.13
C GLU A 206 -14.11 21.77 18.73
N ASP A 207 -12.84 21.49 18.39
CA ASP A 207 -12.23 21.84 17.10
C ASP A 207 -12.31 20.70 16.07
N LYS A 208 -12.81 19.53 16.49
CA LYS A 208 -12.93 18.39 15.58
C LYS A 208 -13.92 18.64 14.45
N ILE A 209 -13.47 18.35 13.22
CA ILE A 209 -14.22 18.58 11.99
C ILE A 209 -14.92 17.29 11.56
N SER A 210 -16.22 17.37 11.29
CA SER A 210 -17.02 16.26 10.77
C SER A 210 -16.92 16.18 9.25
N ILE A 211 -16.54 15.00 8.73
CA ILE A 211 -16.27 14.78 7.31
C ILE A 211 -17.16 13.67 6.77
N TYR A 212 -17.86 13.97 5.71
CA TYR A 212 -18.54 12.96 4.90
C TYR A 212 -17.65 12.53 3.74
N TYR A 213 -17.29 11.25 3.66
CA TYR A 213 -16.52 10.69 2.57
C TYR A 213 -17.45 10.03 1.55
N GLY A 214 -17.75 10.74 0.49
CA GLY A 214 -18.64 10.29 -0.59
C GLY A 214 -17.86 9.64 -1.73
N LYS A 215 -18.33 8.47 -2.17
CA LYS A 215 -17.74 7.67 -3.24
C LYS A 215 -18.74 7.49 -4.38
N GLU A 216 -18.23 7.03 -5.51
CA GLU A 216 -18.96 6.86 -6.75
C GLU A 216 -19.51 8.19 -7.31
N GLU A 217 -20.05 8.14 -8.49
CA GLU A 217 -20.47 9.34 -9.25
C GLU A 217 -21.56 10.17 -8.55
N ASN A 218 -22.45 9.51 -7.79
CA ASN A 218 -23.54 10.17 -7.05
C ASN A 218 -23.15 10.57 -5.63
N ALA A 219 -21.94 10.23 -5.19
CA ALA A 219 -21.42 10.45 -3.84
C ALA A 219 -22.28 9.85 -2.70
N LEU A 220 -23.15 8.88 -2.99
CA LEU A 220 -24.03 8.23 -2.02
C LEU A 220 -23.54 6.82 -1.61
N THR A 221 -22.33 6.48 -1.98
CA THR A 221 -21.61 5.33 -1.41
C THR A 221 -20.59 5.86 -0.40
N THR A 222 -20.53 5.30 0.79
CA THR A 222 -19.64 5.75 1.88
C THR A 222 -19.13 4.60 2.71
N SER A 223 -18.24 4.89 3.67
CA SER A 223 -17.64 3.90 4.56
C SER A 223 -17.77 4.30 6.02
N GLY A 224 -18.15 3.36 6.87
CA GLY A 224 -18.17 3.53 8.32
C GLY A 224 -16.77 3.48 8.96
N ASN A 225 -16.70 3.67 10.28
CA ASN A 225 -15.42 3.74 11.01
C ASN A 225 -14.61 2.45 11.01
N LYS A 226 -15.23 1.30 10.76
CA LYS A 226 -14.53 0.01 10.70
C LYS A 226 -13.85 -0.23 9.35
N SER A 227 -14.19 0.58 8.36
CA SER A 227 -13.64 0.44 7.01
C SER A 227 -12.25 1.06 6.92
N VAL A 228 -11.32 0.36 6.28
CA VAL A 228 -10.00 0.88 5.94
C VAL A 228 -10.07 2.14 5.07
N HIS A 229 -11.19 2.33 4.36
CA HIS A 229 -11.40 3.46 3.46
C HIS A 229 -11.70 4.80 4.15
N ALA A 230 -12.15 4.81 5.40
CA ALA A 230 -12.43 6.04 6.16
C ALA A 230 -11.37 6.35 7.23
N LYS A 231 -10.37 5.51 7.34
CA LYS A 231 -9.36 5.53 8.40
C LYS A 231 -8.52 6.80 8.40
N LEU A 232 -8.17 7.35 7.22
CA LEU A 232 -7.35 8.56 7.13
C LEU A 232 -8.01 9.75 7.84
N ILE A 233 -9.35 9.80 7.87
CA ILE A 233 -10.11 10.83 8.58
C ILE A 233 -9.76 10.83 10.07
N ASP A 234 -9.80 9.66 10.70
CA ASP A 234 -9.45 9.53 12.13
C ASP A 234 -7.96 9.79 12.38
N MET A 235 -7.08 9.36 11.48
CA MET A 235 -5.64 9.54 11.63
C MET A 235 -5.24 11.00 11.74
N VAL A 236 -5.94 11.92 11.10
CA VAL A 236 -5.68 13.37 11.17
C VAL A 236 -6.51 14.09 12.24
N GLY A 237 -7.31 13.38 13.04
CA GLY A 237 -8.14 13.96 14.10
C GLY A 237 -9.53 14.41 13.64
N GLY A 238 -9.94 14.07 12.41
CA GLY A 238 -11.31 14.31 11.92
C GLY A 238 -12.31 13.30 12.47
N VAL A 239 -13.60 13.59 12.28
CA VAL A 239 -14.71 12.72 12.66
C VAL A 239 -15.43 12.25 11.40
N ASN A 240 -15.51 10.94 11.18
CA ASN A 240 -16.30 10.41 10.08
C ASN A 240 -17.80 10.61 10.34
N ALA A 241 -18.47 11.44 9.53
CA ALA A 241 -19.91 11.69 9.64
C ALA A 241 -20.74 10.40 9.48
N ALA A 242 -20.24 9.45 8.68
CA ALA A 242 -20.84 8.15 8.45
C ALA A 242 -20.44 7.08 9.50
N SER A 243 -19.97 7.49 10.68
CA SER A 243 -19.46 6.60 11.74
C SER A 243 -20.45 5.51 12.18
N SER A 244 -21.76 5.79 12.06
CA SER A 244 -22.86 4.85 12.38
C SER A 244 -23.16 3.81 11.29
N VAL A 245 -22.53 3.93 10.13
CA VAL A 245 -22.66 2.92 9.05
C VAL A 245 -21.92 1.66 9.49
N GLU A 246 -22.62 0.55 9.51
CA GLU A 246 -22.08 -0.74 9.93
C GLU A 246 -21.36 -1.45 8.79
N GLY A 247 -20.41 -2.32 9.17
CA GLY A 247 -19.65 -3.16 8.26
C GLY A 247 -18.26 -2.60 7.91
N ASP A 248 -17.45 -3.47 7.31
CA ASP A 248 -16.05 -3.18 6.96
C ASP A 248 -15.93 -2.72 5.50
N ASN A 249 -17.02 -2.77 4.75
CA ASN A 249 -17.09 -2.43 3.32
C ASN A 249 -17.85 -1.13 3.09
N ASP A 250 -17.83 -0.68 1.85
CA ASP A 250 -18.63 0.43 1.38
C ASP A 250 -20.12 0.11 1.47
N ALA A 251 -20.91 1.10 1.87
CA ALA A 251 -22.37 1.04 1.96
C ALA A 251 -23.02 2.12 1.12
N VAL A 252 -24.11 1.76 0.46
CA VAL A 252 -24.98 2.74 -0.24
C VAL A 252 -25.94 3.33 0.78
N ILE A 253 -26.01 4.65 0.83
CA ILE A 253 -26.86 5.42 1.73
C ILE A 253 -27.81 6.31 0.95
N SER A 254 -28.77 6.91 1.64
CA SER A 254 -29.64 7.94 1.07
C SER A 254 -29.13 9.35 1.38
N ILE A 255 -29.57 10.33 0.59
CA ILE A 255 -29.21 11.74 0.81
C ILE A 255 -29.71 12.25 2.18
N GLU A 256 -30.82 11.72 2.69
CA GLU A 256 -31.37 12.06 4.01
C GLU A 256 -30.39 11.72 5.14
N ASN A 257 -29.58 10.68 4.98
CA ASN A 257 -28.52 10.37 5.94
C ASN A 257 -27.49 11.50 5.99
N VAL A 258 -27.04 12.00 4.84
CA VAL A 258 -26.05 13.11 4.78
C VAL A 258 -26.66 14.40 5.31
N ILE A 259 -27.92 14.68 4.96
CA ILE A 259 -28.68 15.82 5.51
C ILE A 259 -28.79 15.73 7.03
N LYS A 260 -29.04 14.55 7.58
CA LYS A 260 -29.10 14.35 9.04
C LYS A 260 -27.74 14.54 9.71
N TRP A 261 -26.66 14.10 9.10
CA TRP A 261 -25.31 14.23 9.66
C TRP A 261 -24.75 15.64 9.60
N GLN A 262 -25.18 16.48 8.65
CA GLN A 262 -24.72 17.85 8.48
C GLN A 262 -23.20 17.99 8.55
N PRO A 263 -22.42 17.28 7.73
CA PRO A 263 -20.98 17.32 7.79
C PRO A 263 -20.44 18.75 7.56
N ASP A 264 -19.31 19.04 8.21
CA ASP A 264 -18.57 20.28 8.00
C ASP A 264 -17.88 20.33 6.65
N ILE A 265 -17.44 19.15 6.19
CA ILE A 265 -16.72 18.96 4.93
C ILE A 265 -17.28 17.74 4.19
N ILE A 266 -17.39 17.86 2.87
CA ILE A 266 -17.58 16.73 1.97
C ILE A 266 -16.26 16.45 1.27
N LEU A 267 -15.74 15.25 1.46
CA LEU A 267 -14.60 14.71 0.72
C LEU A 267 -15.13 13.72 -0.31
N LEU A 268 -14.81 13.92 -1.57
CA LEU A 268 -15.21 13.05 -2.66
C LEU A 268 -14.04 12.18 -3.08
N SER A 269 -14.28 10.87 -3.21
CA SER A 269 -13.31 9.96 -3.77
C SER A 269 -13.23 10.13 -5.26
N GLU A 270 -12.03 10.32 -5.77
CA GLU A 270 -11.74 10.28 -7.18
C GLU A 270 -11.67 8.83 -7.65
N ALA A 271 -12.75 8.31 -8.22
CA ALA A 271 -12.74 7.03 -8.90
C ALA A 271 -12.94 7.23 -10.41
N ASN A 272 -11.93 6.86 -11.20
CA ASN A 272 -12.02 6.71 -12.66
C ASN A 272 -12.13 7.97 -13.53
N ASN A 273 -11.11 8.83 -13.60
CA ASN A 273 -10.97 9.89 -14.64
C ASN A 273 -12.20 10.78 -14.93
N ASN A 274 -13.26 10.70 -14.15
CA ASN A 274 -14.50 11.45 -14.25
C ASN A 274 -14.68 12.42 -13.06
N GLU A 275 -13.60 12.92 -12.56
CA GLU A 275 -13.43 13.73 -11.34
C GLU A 275 -14.42 14.90 -11.23
N LYS A 276 -14.63 15.58 -12.35
CA LYS A 276 -15.57 16.72 -12.41
C LYS A 276 -17.03 16.30 -12.29
N ASN A 277 -17.36 15.02 -12.48
CA ASN A 277 -18.74 14.57 -12.47
C ASN A 277 -19.32 14.49 -11.06
N SER A 278 -18.64 13.87 -10.10
CA SER A 278 -19.14 13.78 -8.71
C SER A 278 -19.16 15.14 -8.03
N PHE A 279 -18.09 15.95 -8.18
CA PHE A 279 -18.06 17.31 -7.67
C PHE A 279 -19.20 18.15 -8.24
N ASN A 280 -19.37 18.20 -9.57
CA ASN A 280 -20.42 18.96 -10.21
C ASN A 280 -21.83 18.46 -9.85
N LYS A 281 -22.02 17.13 -9.73
CA LYS A 281 -23.29 16.55 -9.30
C LYS A 281 -23.66 16.93 -7.88
N VAL A 282 -22.70 16.90 -6.97
CA VAL A 282 -22.92 17.28 -5.56
C VAL A 282 -23.12 18.79 -5.45
N ASN A 283 -22.22 19.58 -6.06
CA ASN A 283 -22.21 21.03 -5.91
C ASN A 283 -23.40 21.74 -6.59
N ASN A 284 -23.96 21.17 -7.67
CA ASN A 284 -25.05 21.78 -8.44
C ASN A 284 -26.41 21.09 -8.22
N SER A 285 -26.55 20.23 -7.23
CA SER A 285 -27.77 19.50 -6.95
C SER A 285 -28.58 20.14 -5.84
N GLU A 286 -29.83 20.47 -6.11
CA GLU A 286 -30.80 21.00 -5.13
C GLU A 286 -30.91 20.10 -3.88
N GLN A 287 -30.73 18.77 -4.04
CA GLN A 287 -30.81 17.82 -2.94
C GLN A 287 -29.69 18.02 -1.90
N TRP A 288 -28.56 18.58 -2.32
CA TRP A 288 -27.37 18.80 -1.46
C TRP A 288 -27.31 20.22 -0.87
N GLU A 289 -28.06 21.19 -1.41
CA GLU A 289 -28.01 22.62 -0.99
C GLU A 289 -28.23 22.85 0.51
N GLY A 290 -29.04 21.98 1.16
CA GLY A 290 -29.33 22.07 2.60
C GLY A 290 -28.16 21.73 3.52
N ILE A 291 -27.07 21.15 3.00
CA ILE A 291 -25.97 20.59 3.79
C ILE A 291 -24.96 21.69 4.14
N LYS A 292 -24.47 21.68 5.40
CA LYS A 292 -23.53 22.68 5.94
C LYS A 292 -22.28 22.84 5.08
N ALA A 293 -21.67 21.73 4.63
CA ALA A 293 -20.48 21.73 3.78
C ALA A 293 -20.72 22.46 2.45
N ILE A 294 -21.89 22.25 1.82
CA ILE A 294 -22.26 22.91 0.55
C ILE A 294 -22.39 24.41 0.74
N LYS A 295 -23.16 24.84 1.76
CA LYS A 295 -23.36 26.26 2.09
C LYS A 295 -22.07 27.00 2.33
N ASN A 296 -21.06 26.32 2.85
CA ASN A 296 -19.75 26.88 3.20
C ASN A 296 -18.69 26.68 2.11
N ASN A 297 -19.05 26.10 0.95
CA ASN A 297 -18.12 25.75 -0.13
C ASN A 297 -16.96 24.85 0.34
N LYS A 298 -17.25 23.90 1.25
CA LYS A 298 -16.28 22.95 1.82
C LYS A 298 -16.43 21.56 1.19
N ILE A 299 -16.26 21.50 -0.13
CA ILE A 299 -16.24 20.27 -0.91
C ILE A 299 -14.86 20.11 -1.48
N TYR A 300 -14.24 18.95 -1.24
CA TYR A 300 -12.91 18.61 -1.74
C TYR A 300 -12.98 17.29 -2.49
N VAL A 301 -12.11 17.15 -3.48
CA VAL A 301 -11.87 15.87 -4.16
C VAL A 301 -10.53 15.34 -3.68
N SER A 302 -10.47 14.04 -3.34
CA SER A 302 -9.21 13.44 -2.90
C SER A 302 -8.19 13.48 -4.04
N PRO A 303 -6.97 14.03 -3.82
CA PRO A 303 -6.02 14.17 -4.91
C PRO A 303 -5.53 12.82 -5.44
N GLN A 304 -5.20 12.83 -6.74
CA GLN A 304 -4.55 11.72 -7.42
C GLN A 304 -3.50 12.25 -8.37
N LEU A 305 -2.28 11.75 -8.30
CA LEU A 305 -1.29 12.05 -9.31
C LEU A 305 -1.04 10.82 -10.20
N ILE A 306 -0.15 9.93 -9.79
CA ILE A 306 0.09 8.64 -10.45
C ILE A 306 -0.85 7.59 -9.86
N PHE A 307 -1.02 7.65 -8.54
CA PHE A 307 -1.90 6.80 -7.75
C PHE A 307 -2.77 7.66 -6.85
N SER A 308 -3.91 7.11 -6.41
CA SER A 308 -4.77 7.77 -5.43
C SER A 308 -4.00 8.01 -4.12
N TRP A 309 -4.26 9.17 -3.48
CA TRP A 309 -3.66 9.51 -2.19
C TRP A 309 -4.48 9.02 -1.01
N PHE A 310 -5.66 8.46 -1.27
CA PHE A 310 -6.57 8.12 -0.19
C PHE A 310 -6.70 6.60 -0.01
N ASP A 311 -7.50 5.90 -0.82
CA ASP A 311 -7.86 4.52 -0.50
C ASP A 311 -8.02 3.55 -1.68
N ARG A 312 -7.85 4.00 -2.92
CA ARG A 312 -8.12 3.17 -4.11
C ARG A 312 -6.95 3.12 -5.08
N PRO A 313 -6.02 2.18 -4.84
CA PRO A 313 -5.95 1.18 -3.74
C PRO A 313 -5.31 1.75 -2.48
N PRO A 314 -5.58 1.18 -1.28
CA PRO A 314 -4.79 1.44 -0.09
C PRO A 314 -3.31 1.21 -0.39
N SER A 315 -2.46 2.15 0.00
CA SER A 315 -1.04 2.08 -0.35
C SER A 315 -0.22 3.10 0.43
N ILE A 316 1.09 3.10 0.22
CA ILE A 316 1.99 4.10 0.82
C ILE A 316 1.63 5.55 0.45
N ASN A 317 0.84 5.77 -0.62
CA ASN A 317 0.37 7.10 -0.99
C ASN A 317 -0.59 7.70 0.05
N GLU A 318 -1.14 6.89 0.94
CA GLU A 318 -1.87 7.39 2.10
C GLU A 318 -1.04 8.35 2.96
N LEU A 319 0.29 8.27 2.96
CA LEU A 319 1.14 9.24 3.66
C LEU A 319 0.91 10.67 3.18
N ILE A 320 1.03 10.89 1.87
CA ILE A 320 0.79 12.23 1.33
C ILE A 320 -0.69 12.61 1.41
N GLY A 321 -1.59 11.62 1.35
CA GLY A 321 -3.02 11.81 1.60
C GLY A 321 -3.32 12.31 3.01
N ILE A 322 -2.65 11.75 4.02
CA ILE A 322 -2.74 12.17 5.42
C ILE A 322 -2.22 13.61 5.59
N GLU A 323 -1.05 13.94 5.01
CA GLU A 323 -0.48 15.29 5.12
C GLU A 323 -1.37 16.33 4.44
N TRP A 324 -1.91 16.01 3.25
CA TRP A 324 -2.85 16.88 2.55
C TRP A 324 -4.15 17.08 3.32
N LEU A 325 -4.73 16.00 3.85
CA LEU A 325 -5.97 16.06 4.62
C LEU A 325 -5.76 16.83 5.93
N ALA A 326 -4.65 16.61 6.62
CA ALA A 326 -4.27 17.30 7.84
C ALA A 326 -4.21 18.81 7.63
N GLU A 327 -3.51 19.28 6.61
CA GLU A 327 -3.42 20.70 6.25
C GLU A 327 -4.77 21.27 5.81
N THR A 328 -5.56 20.49 5.05
CA THR A 328 -6.89 20.91 4.59
C THR A 328 -7.87 21.13 5.75
N LEU A 329 -7.83 20.25 6.76
CA LEU A 329 -8.74 20.30 7.90
C LEU A 329 -8.29 21.29 8.98
N TYR A 330 -7.01 21.27 9.29
CA TYR A 330 -6.44 21.91 10.48
C TYR A 330 -5.16 22.69 10.17
N PRO A 331 -5.19 23.67 9.24
CA PRO A 331 -3.99 24.39 8.83
C PRO A 331 -3.31 25.12 10.01
N ASP A 332 -4.08 25.63 10.97
CA ASP A 332 -3.55 26.32 12.15
C ASP A 332 -2.83 25.37 13.14
N TYR A 333 -3.15 24.06 13.10
CA TYR A 333 -2.52 23.05 13.92
C TYR A 333 -1.31 22.41 13.23
N TYR A 334 -1.43 22.06 11.96
CA TYR A 334 -0.39 21.35 11.22
C TYR A 334 0.63 22.28 10.58
N ASN A 335 0.19 23.42 10.02
CA ASN A 335 1.04 24.42 9.39
C ASN A 335 2.05 23.80 8.40
N LEU A 336 1.56 22.96 7.49
CA LEU A 336 2.37 22.28 6.49
C LEU A 336 2.51 23.15 5.23
N ASN A 337 3.70 23.17 4.65
CA ASN A 337 3.80 23.58 3.25
C ASN A 337 3.48 22.35 2.37
N ILE A 338 2.20 22.14 2.07
CA ILE A 338 1.76 20.92 1.36
C ILE A 338 2.46 20.74 0.01
N LYS A 339 2.87 21.81 -0.67
CA LYS A 339 3.60 21.70 -1.95
C LYS A 339 5.00 21.11 -1.74
N ASP A 340 5.67 21.47 -0.67
CA ASP A 340 6.98 20.92 -0.34
C ASP A 340 6.85 19.47 0.12
N GLU A 341 5.84 19.14 0.95
CA GLU A 341 5.57 17.75 1.36
C GLU A 341 5.27 16.85 0.13
N ILE A 342 4.51 17.35 -0.86
CA ILE A 342 4.26 16.63 -2.12
C ILE A 342 5.57 16.38 -2.88
N LYS A 343 6.43 17.41 -3.04
CA LYS A 343 7.72 17.26 -3.72
C LYS A 343 8.60 16.22 -3.03
N ASP A 344 8.71 16.32 -1.71
CA ASP A 344 9.54 15.43 -0.91
C ASP A 344 9.02 13.98 -0.99
N PHE A 345 7.71 13.77 -0.87
CA PHE A 345 7.10 12.45 -0.99
C PHE A 345 7.41 11.82 -2.36
N TYR A 346 7.12 12.53 -3.47
CA TYR A 346 7.35 11.99 -4.81
C TYR A 346 8.83 11.80 -5.11
N LYS A 347 9.69 12.67 -4.58
CA LYS A 347 11.15 12.50 -4.70
C LYS A 347 11.61 11.27 -3.94
N VAL A 348 11.17 11.10 -2.69
CA VAL A 348 11.61 10.00 -1.82
C VAL A 348 11.04 8.67 -2.30
N PHE A 349 9.74 8.55 -2.58
CA PHE A 349 9.14 7.25 -2.90
C PHE A 349 9.30 6.84 -4.37
N TYR A 350 9.31 7.79 -5.29
CA TYR A 350 9.26 7.51 -6.73
C TYR A 350 10.46 8.03 -7.51
N ASN A 351 11.34 8.80 -6.86
CA ASN A 351 12.44 9.52 -7.51
C ASN A 351 11.95 10.42 -8.67
N ILE A 352 10.82 11.08 -8.45
CA ILE A 352 10.20 12.01 -9.40
C ILE A 352 10.34 13.43 -8.85
N ASP A 353 10.85 14.33 -9.68
CA ASP A 353 10.90 15.77 -9.38
C ASP A 353 9.68 16.45 -10.01
N LEU A 354 8.72 16.85 -9.18
CA LEU A 354 7.51 17.53 -9.63
C LEU A 354 7.73 19.03 -9.76
N THR A 355 7.18 19.61 -10.82
CA THR A 355 7.12 21.07 -11.01
C THR A 355 5.95 21.67 -10.21
N ASP A 356 6.05 22.98 -9.90
CA ASP A 356 4.96 23.70 -9.26
C ASP A 356 3.67 23.69 -10.09
N GLU A 357 3.78 23.68 -11.42
CA GLU A 357 2.64 23.59 -12.33
C GLU A 357 1.90 22.24 -12.17
N GLN A 358 2.66 21.14 -12.14
CA GLN A 358 2.09 19.80 -11.92
C GLN A 358 1.38 19.71 -10.57
N ILE A 359 2.00 20.25 -9.51
CA ILE A 359 1.42 20.26 -8.16
C ILE A 359 0.15 21.12 -8.11
N ASN A 360 0.18 22.32 -8.69
CA ASN A 360 -1.00 23.19 -8.73
C ASN A 360 -2.17 22.54 -9.46
N LYS A 361 -1.90 21.79 -10.54
CA LYS A 361 -2.92 21.03 -11.28
C LYS A 361 -3.57 19.92 -10.45
N ILE A 362 -2.84 19.33 -9.51
CA ILE A 362 -3.36 18.27 -8.63
C ILE A 362 -4.21 18.86 -7.52
N LEU A 363 -3.82 20.03 -7.00
CA LEU A 363 -4.47 20.70 -5.88
C LEU A 363 -5.64 21.61 -6.30
N SER A 364 -5.88 21.81 -7.61
CA SER A 364 -7.00 22.60 -8.19
C SER A 364 -8.23 21.75 -8.43
#